data_90665cd8e763bfbd48062979a9ddd816
#
_entry.id   90665cd8e763bfbd48062979a9ddd816
#
_cell.length_a   1.000
_cell.length_b   1.000
_cell.length_c   1.000
_cell.angle_alpha   90.00
_cell.angle_beta   90.00
_cell.angle_gamma   90.00
#
_symmetry.space_group_name_H-M   'P 1'
#
loop_
_entity.id
_entity.type
_entity.pdbx_description
1 polymer ?
#
loop_
_entity_poly.entity_id
_entity_poly.type
_entity_poly.pdbx_seq_one_letter_code
_entity_poly.pdbx_strand_id
1 'polypeptide(L)'
;EPGVVAHFNPSTGVVTREQILIEYSNPERSRPAFHIHEDVNGYLWVHPYGGGFSYFDPQKKRLVPFYNRLGSRDWRFSNKIHSAFSDKQGNLWLCTHSKGLEKVTYRNVPFAMMTPMPHEHESLHNEVRALCEDKLGNLWVGLKDGMLRMYDADKAYKGYLTESGIVSTTGTPMLGTVYFVIQDSKGIIWIATKGDGLVRAEPTSSNGMSYKLTRYL
;
A
#
# COMPACT_ATOMS: atom_id res chain seq x y z
N GLU A 1 19.89 -17.19 -20.59
CA GLU A 1 19.35 -15.84 -20.81
C GLU A 1 19.49 -15.04 -19.53
N PRO A 2 19.97 -13.80 -19.58
CA PRO A 2 20.05 -12.95 -18.40
C PRO A 2 18.66 -12.70 -17.80
N GLY A 3 18.54 -12.77 -16.47
CA GLY A 3 17.29 -12.47 -15.77
C GLY A 3 16.21 -13.57 -15.82
N VAL A 4 16.52 -14.76 -16.33
CA VAL A 4 15.59 -15.88 -16.31
C VAL A 4 15.90 -16.80 -15.15
N VAL A 5 14.90 -17.09 -14.32
CA VAL A 5 14.94 -18.14 -13.29
C VAL A 5 14.13 -19.32 -13.78
N ALA A 6 14.75 -20.49 -13.77
CA ALA A 6 14.07 -21.74 -14.13
C ALA A 6 13.76 -22.55 -12.85
N HIS A 7 12.53 -22.97 -12.72
CA HIS A 7 12.08 -23.90 -11.69
C HIS A 7 11.87 -25.28 -12.34
N PHE A 8 12.59 -26.26 -11.84
CA PHE A 8 12.49 -27.65 -12.28
C PHE A 8 11.66 -28.46 -11.27
N ASN A 9 10.61 -29.10 -11.72
CA ASN A 9 9.87 -30.05 -10.91
C ASN A 9 10.37 -31.48 -11.20
N PRO A 10 11.08 -32.12 -10.24
CA PRO A 10 11.67 -33.44 -10.46
C PRO A 10 10.64 -34.56 -10.60
N SER A 11 9.43 -34.39 -10.04
CA SER A 11 8.38 -35.41 -10.10
C SER A 11 7.68 -35.44 -11.45
N THR A 12 7.60 -34.32 -12.16
CA THR A 12 6.89 -34.19 -13.45
C THR A 12 7.84 -33.97 -14.63
N GLY A 13 9.12 -33.66 -14.37
CA GLY A 13 10.09 -33.28 -15.40
C GLY A 13 9.83 -31.90 -16.01
N VAL A 14 8.86 -31.15 -15.53
CA VAL A 14 8.46 -29.87 -16.09
C VAL A 14 9.42 -28.76 -15.64
N VAL A 15 9.86 -27.95 -16.58
CA VAL A 15 10.63 -26.73 -16.33
C VAL A 15 9.76 -25.51 -16.63
N THR A 16 9.50 -24.70 -15.61
CA THR A 16 8.90 -23.37 -15.78
C THR A 16 9.98 -22.29 -15.75
N ARG A 17 9.85 -21.25 -16.58
CA ARG A 17 10.80 -20.16 -16.67
C ARG A 17 10.10 -18.85 -16.35
N GLU A 18 10.73 -18.03 -15.52
CA GLU A 18 10.24 -16.71 -15.15
C GLU A 18 11.30 -15.66 -15.47
N GLN A 19 10.86 -14.58 -16.12
CA GLN A 19 11.70 -13.44 -16.40
C GLN A 19 11.71 -12.50 -15.21
N ILE A 20 12.89 -12.21 -14.67
CA ILE A 20 13.08 -11.17 -13.68
C ILE A 20 13.41 -9.86 -14.41
N LEU A 21 12.77 -8.77 -14.02
CA LEU A 21 13.13 -7.44 -14.49
C LEU A 21 14.52 -7.09 -13.96
N ILE A 22 15.48 -7.01 -14.87
CA ILE A 22 16.84 -6.55 -14.58
C ILE A 22 16.90 -5.07 -14.94
N GLU A 23 17.17 -4.21 -13.97
CA GLU A 23 17.57 -2.84 -14.24
C GLU A 23 19.05 -2.85 -14.67
N TYR A 24 19.29 -2.74 -15.96
CA TYR A 24 20.64 -2.66 -16.50
C TYR A 24 21.26 -1.30 -16.18
N SER A 25 22.25 -1.30 -15.32
CA SER A 25 23.13 -0.13 -15.16
C SER A 25 24.40 -0.19 -16.01
N ASN A 26 24.76 -1.31 -16.60
CA ASN A 26 25.85 -1.41 -17.59
C ASN A 26 25.93 -2.80 -18.23
N PRO A 27 25.63 -2.97 -19.52
CA PRO A 27 25.66 -4.28 -20.20
C PRO A 27 27.06 -4.87 -20.37
N GLU A 28 28.13 -4.08 -20.25
CA GLU A 28 29.48 -4.54 -20.59
C GLU A 28 30.29 -5.17 -19.45
N ARG A 29 29.84 -5.16 -18.20
CA ARG A 29 30.71 -5.51 -17.06
C ARG A 29 30.31 -6.68 -16.19
N SER A 30 29.23 -7.39 -16.38
CA SER A 30 28.93 -8.47 -15.45
C SER A 30 28.19 -9.65 -16.05
N ARG A 31 28.80 -10.82 -15.94
CA ARG A 31 28.05 -12.07 -16.02
C ARG A 31 26.99 -12.03 -14.91
N PRO A 32 25.71 -12.25 -15.24
CA PRO A 32 24.66 -12.26 -14.23
C PRO A 32 24.91 -13.42 -13.27
N ALA A 33 25.33 -13.10 -12.06
CA ALA A 33 25.33 -14.04 -10.96
C ALA A 33 24.01 -13.92 -10.24
N PHE A 34 23.34 -15.03 -10.03
CA PHE A 34 22.12 -15.09 -9.22
C PHE A 34 22.48 -15.56 -7.82
N HIS A 35 21.95 -14.89 -6.82
CA HIS A 35 21.86 -15.44 -5.49
C HIS A 35 20.45 -15.97 -5.27
N ILE A 36 20.34 -17.21 -4.86
CA ILE A 36 19.09 -17.83 -4.44
C ILE A 36 19.27 -18.20 -2.96
N HIS A 37 18.34 -17.77 -2.14
CA HIS A 37 18.36 -18.01 -0.70
C HIS A 37 16.96 -18.38 -0.21
N GLU A 38 16.84 -19.51 0.42
CA GLU A 38 15.61 -19.89 1.14
C GLU A 38 15.74 -19.42 2.59
N ASP A 39 14.78 -18.61 3.03
CA ASP A 39 14.77 -18.11 4.39
C ASP A 39 14.09 -19.09 5.36
N VAL A 40 14.17 -18.79 6.66
CA VAL A 40 13.60 -19.63 7.72
C VAL A 40 12.07 -19.73 7.67
N ASN A 41 11.40 -18.87 6.91
CA ASN A 41 9.96 -18.88 6.70
C ASN A 41 9.56 -19.62 5.41
N GLY A 42 10.54 -20.18 4.69
CA GLY A 42 10.32 -20.89 3.43
C GLY A 42 10.14 -20.00 2.20
N TYR A 43 10.44 -18.70 2.30
CA TYR A 43 10.46 -17.83 1.13
C TYR A 43 11.75 -18.02 0.34
N LEU A 44 11.60 -18.26 -0.95
CA LEU A 44 12.71 -18.34 -1.88
C LEU A 44 13.01 -16.95 -2.44
N TRP A 45 14.14 -16.38 -2.02
CA TRP A 45 14.62 -15.07 -2.45
C TRP A 45 15.57 -15.23 -3.63
N VAL A 46 15.38 -14.38 -4.61
CA VAL A 46 16.20 -14.38 -5.83
C VAL A 46 16.71 -12.98 -6.07
N HIS A 47 18.03 -12.86 -6.22
CA HIS A 47 18.71 -11.63 -6.55
C HIS A 47 19.64 -11.85 -7.75
N PRO A 48 19.30 -11.29 -8.93
CA PRO A 48 20.22 -11.27 -10.04
C PRO A 48 21.31 -10.24 -9.81
N TYR A 49 22.54 -10.56 -10.18
CA TYR A 49 23.64 -9.60 -10.09
C TYR A 49 23.34 -8.37 -10.96
N GLY A 50 23.36 -7.20 -10.33
CA GLY A 50 23.14 -5.92 -11.00
C GLY A 50 21.70 -5.44 -11.08
N GLY A 51 20.75 -6.13 -10.45
CA GLY A 51 19.36 -5.64 -10.43
C GLY A 51 18.44 -6.38 -9.49
N GLY A 52 17.55 -5.67 -8.90
CA GLY A 52 16.39 -6.10 -8.19
C GLY A 52 16.55 -7.18 -7.11
N PHE A 53 15.54 -7.29 -6.29
CA PHE A 53 15.39 -8.34 -5.31
C PHE A 53 13.96 -8.85 -5.38
N SER A 54 13.77 -10.15 -5.51
CA SER A 54 12.46 -10.76 -5.70
C SER A 54 12.31 -11.97 -4.79
N TYR A 55 11.09 -12.30 -4.44
CA TYR A 55 10.80 -13.56 -3.79
C TYR A 55 9.81 -14.38 -4.63
N PHE A 56 9.90 -15.69 -4.55
CA PHE A 56 8.94 -16.58 -5.17
C PHE A 56 7.69 -16.68 -4.31
N ASP A 57 6.54 -16.30 -4.88
CA ASP A 57 5.23 -16.44 -4.26
C ASP A 57 4.64 -17.80 -4.69
N PRO A 58 4.55 -18.78 -3.78
CA PRO A 58 4.08 -20.12 -4.12
C PRO A 58 2.58 -20.17 -4.46
N GLN A 59 1.80 -19.19 -4.01
CA GLN A 59 0.37 -19.10 -4.32
C GLN A 59 0.16 -18.57 -5.74
N LYS A 60 0.89 -17.53 -6.10
CA LYS A 60 0.86 -16.94 -7.44
C LYS A 60 1.73 -17.70 -8.44
N LYS A 61 2.57 -18.62 -7.96
CA LYS A 61 3.55 -19.39 -8.76
C LYS A 61 4.45 -18.51 -9.63
N ARG A 62 4.84 -17.33 -9.11
CA ARG A 62 5.68 -16.37 -9.83
C ARG A 62 6.62 -15.63 -8.89
N LEU A 63 7.66 -15.05 -9.48
CA LEU A 63 8.53 -14.12 -8.77
C LEU A 63 7.84 -12.77 -8.61
N VAL A 64 7.87 -12.25 -7.39
CA VAL A 64 7.32 -10.95 -7.02
C VAL A 64 8.46 -10.04 -6.64
N PRO A 65 8.63 -8.89 -7.33
CA PRO A 65 9.63 -7.91 -6.97
C PRO A 65 9.40 -7.38 -5.56
N PHE A 66 10.46 -7.32 -4.78
CA PHE A 66 10.44 -6.79 -3.44
C PHE A 66 10.99 -5.36 -3.42
N TYR A 67 10.18 -4.44 -2.95
CA TYR A 67 10.55 -3.05 -2.75
C TYR A 67 10.51 -2.75 -1.26
N ASN A 68 11.47 -1.99 -0.77
CA ASN A 68 11.53 -1.64 0.66
C ASN A 68 10.51 -0.59 1.09
N ARG A 69 9.71 -0.05 0.16
CA ARG A 69 8.56 0.82 0.41
C ARG A 69 7.35 0.32 -0.37
N LEU A 70 6.23 0.16 0.32
CA LEU A 70 4.93 -0.08 -0.30
C LEU A 70 4.60 1.08 -1.27
N GLY A 71 4.24 0.75 -2.50
CA GLY A 71 3.85 1.73 -3.51
C GLY A 71 5.00 2.47 -4.21
N SER A 72 6.25 2.27 -3.81
CA SER A 72 7.42 2.82 -4.49
C SER A 72 8.03 1.80 -5.45
N ARG A 73 8.42 2.27 -6.64
CA ARG A 73 9.27 1.51 -7.56
C ARG A 73 10.75 1.80 -7.34
N ASP A 74 11.08 2.65 -6.39
CA ASP A 74 12.46 3.01 -6.08
C ASP A 74 13.10 1.95 -5.20
N TRP A 75 14.13 1.31 -5.72
CA TRP A 75 14.96 0.39 -4.97
C TRP A 75 15.83 1.19 -3.99
N ARG A 76 15.57 1.03 -2.70
CA ARG A 76 16.44 1.61 -1.68
C ARG A 76 17.59 0.71 -1.28
N PHE A 77 17.53 -0.56 -1.66
CA PHE A 77 18.64 -1.46 -1.54
C PHE A 77 19.73 -1.12 -2.56
N SER A 78 20.97 -1.44 -2.24
CA SER A 78 22.02 -1.46 -3.25
C SER A 78 21.60 -2.45 -4.35
N ASN A 79 21.71 -2.04 -5.62
CA ASN A 79 21.44 -2.92 -6.75
C ASN A 79 22.43 -4.09 -6.86
N LYS A 80 23.40 -4.18 -5.93
CA LYS A 80 24.41 -5.22 -5.86
C LYS A 80 24.40 -5.82 -4.46
N ILE A 81 23.86 -7.02 -4.34
CA ILE A 81 23.90 -7.82 -3.13
C ILE A 81 24.95 -8.89 -3.31
N HIS A 82 25.92 -8.96 -2.40
CA HIS A 82 26.98 -9.97 -2.43
C HIS A 82 26.51 -11.30 -1.84
N SER A 83 25.72 -11.24 -0.80
CA SER A 83 25.17 -12.43 -0.13
C SER A 83 23.95 -12.07 0.70
N ALA A 84 23.14 -13.07 0.99
CA ALA A 84 22.00 -12.99 1.91
C ALA A 84 22.08 -14.14 2.90
N PHE A 85 21.66 -13.91 4.14
CA PHE A 85 21.51 -14.98 5.13
C PHE A 85 20.37 -14.68 6.09
N SER A 86 19.80 -15.72 6.69
CA SER A 86 18.76 -15.60 7.71
C SER A 86 19.33 -15.83 9.09
N ASP A 87 18.99 -14.95 10.04
CA ASP A 87 19.38 -15.15 11.44
C ASP A 87 18.39 -16.09 12.17
N LYS A 88 18.75 -16.47 13.40
CA LYS A 88 17.91 -17.36 14.23
C LYS A 88 16.57 -16.74 14.63
N GLN A 89 16.42 -15.42 14.52
CA GLN A 89 15.18 -14.69 14.79
C GLN A 89 14.29 -14.59 13.55
N GLY A 90 14.72 -15.15 12.40
CA GLY A 90 13.97 -15.11 11.15
C GLY A 90 14.15 -13.83 10.36
N ASN A 91 15.12 -12.97 10.68
CA ASN A 91 15.41 -11.81 9.85
C ASN A 91 16.32 -12.22 8.69
N LEU A 92 16.09 -11.60 7.53
CA LEU A 92 16.99 -11.72 6.39
C LEU A 92 17.97 -10.55 6.39
N TRP A 93 19.25 -10.85 6.28
CA TRP A 93 20.33 -9.89 6.21
C TRP A 93 20.92 -9.88 4.79
N LEU A 94 21.08 -8.69 4.24
CA LEU A 94 21.59 -8.46 2.91
C LEU A 94 22.93 -7.75 2.99
N CYS A 95 23.99 -8.41 2.52
CA CYS A 95 25.32 -7.81 2.38
C CYS A 95 25.38 -7.03 1.07
N THR A 96 25.36 -5.71 1.13
CA THR A 96 25.31 -4.86 -0.07
C THR A 96 26.69 -4.34 -0.46
N HIS A 97 26.88 -4.04 -1.73
CA HIS A 97 28.15 -3.54 -2.24
C HIS A 97 28.50 -2.12 -1.75
N SER A 98 27.50 -1.26 -1.59
CA SER A 98 27.75 0.18 -1.36
C SER A 98 26.99 0.78 -0.19
N LYS A 99 26.05 0.04 0.41
CA LYS A 99 25.21 0.54 1.52
C LYS A 99 25.39 -0.26 2.81
N GLY A 100 26.45 -1.09 2.87
CA GLY A 100 26.75 -1.89 4.06
C GLY A 100 25.79 -3.06 4.23
N LEU A 101 25.33 -3.27 5.45
CA LEU A 101 24.48 -4.38 5.86
C LEU A 101 23.04 -3.88 6.01
N GLU A 102 22.11 -4.47 5.28
CA GLU A 102 20.69 -4.16 5.36
C GLU A 102 19.92 -5.32 6.01
N LYS A 103 18.95 -4.99 6.86
CA LYS A 103 18.11 -5.96 7.56
C LYS A 103 16.69 -5.92 7.02
N VAL A 104 16.18 -7.07 6.60
CA VAL A 104 14.76 -7.27 6.26
C VAL A 104 14.10 -8.06 7.38
N THR A 105 13.09 -7.49 8.00
CA THR A 105 12.36 -8.11 9.09
C THR A 105 10.97 -8.51 8.60
N TYR A 106 10.65 -9.79 8.68
CA TYR A 106 9.30 -10.30 8.43
C TYR A 106 8.49 -10.18 9.71
N ARG A 107 7.99 -9.01 9.97
CA ARG A 107 6.94 -8.89 10.99
C ARG A 107 5.63 -8.74 10.25
N ASN A 108 4.60 -9.48 10.68
CA ASN A 108 3.24 -9.01 10.52
C ASN A 108 3.20 -7.66 11.22
N VAL A 109 3.41 -6.60 10.46
CA VAL A 109 3.26 -5.24 10.97
C VAL A 109 1.75 -5.12 11.18
N PRO A 110 1.26 -4.97 12.42
CA PRO A 110 -0.17 -4.85 12.67
C PRO A 110 -0.74 -3.52 12.15
N PHE A 111 0.08 -2.79 11.41
CA PHE A 111 -0.26 -1.50 10.81
C PHE A 111 -0.30 -1.65 9.29
N ALA A 112 -1.44 -1.33 8.71
CA ALA A 112 -1.59 -1.16 7.27
C ALA A 112 -1.47 0.32 6.93
N MET A 113 -0.69 0.65 5.90
CA MET A 113 -0.65 2.00 5.37
C MET A 113 -1.72 2.14 4.28
N MET A 114 -2.58 3.13 4.43
CA MET A 114 -3.57 3.51 3.42
C MET A 114 -3.30 4.94 2.98
N THR A 115 -3.09 5.11 1.67
CA THR A 115 -2.92 6.43 1.05
C THR A 115 -4.17 6.75 0.23
N PRO A 116 -4.92 7.83 0.53
CA PRO A 116 -6.16 8.15 -0.17
C PRO A 116 -6.00 8.29 -1.69
N MET A 117 -4.88 8.85 -2.15
CA MET A 117 -4.52 8.97 -3.56
C MET A 117 -3.09 8.43 -3.79
N PRO A 118 -2.92 7.12 -4.00
CA PRO A 118 -1.60 6.48 -4.02
C PRO A 118 -0.70 6.93 -5.20
N HIS A 119 -1.29 7.55 -6.23
CA HIS A 119 -0.55 8.04 -7.39
C HIS A 119 -0.14 9.52 -7.29
N GLU A 120 -0.59 10.22 -6.26
CA GLU A 120 -0.27 11.61 -6.00
C GLU A 120 0.66 11.73 -4.80
N HIS A 121 1.94 11.96 -5.06
CA HIS A 121 2.92 12.21 -3.99
C HIS A 121 2.81 13.67 -3.52
N GLU A 122 2.86 13.88 -2.18
CA GLU A 122 2.87 15.20 -1.54
C GLU A 122 1.67 16.11 -1.89
N SER A 123 0.53 15.52 -2.19
CA SER A 123 -0.69 16.23 -2.52
C SER A 123 -1.54 16.53 -1.28
N LEU A 124 -2.28 17.64 -1.28
CA LEU A 124 -3.29 17.97 -0.27
C LEU A 124 -4.39 16.88 -0.18
N HIS A 125 -4.57 16.11 -1.26
CA HIS A 125 -5.46 14.96 -1.33
C HIS A 125 -5.00 13.76 -0.48
N ASN A 126 -3.77 13.81 0.04
CA ASN A 126 -3.21 12.80 0.96
C ASN A 126 -2.98 13.33 2.37
N GLU A 127 -3.26 14.61 2.62
CA GLU A 127 -3.15 15.18 3.96
C GLU A 127 -4.40 14.87 4.79
N VAL A 128 -4.35 13.74 5.50
CA VAL A 128 -5.43 13.27 6.37
C VAL A 128 -5.49 14.10 7.65
N ARG A 129 -6.66 14.64 7.96
CA ARG A 129 -6.91 15.48 9.13
C ARG A 129 -7.87 14.84 10.13
N ALA A 130 -8.79 14.02 9.66
CA ALA A 130 -9.80 13.38 10.49
C ALA A 130 -10.07 11.95 10.07
N LEU A 131 -10.36 11.09 11.05
CA LEU A 131 -10.74 9.70 10.85
C LEU A 131 -11.91 9.36 11.76
N CYS A 132 -12.89 8.63 11.23
CA CYS A 132 -13.99 8.09 11.99
C CYS A 132 -14.45 6.77 11.39
N GLU A 133 -14.61 5.73 12.19
CA GLU A 133 -15.30 4.52 11.78
C GLU A 133 -16.74 4.61 12.26
N ASP A 134 -17.69 4.42 11.34
CA ASP A 134 -19.12 4.45 11.66
C ASP A 134 -19.62 3.07 12.13
N LYS A 135 -20.87 3.00 12.60
CA LYS A 135 -21.48 1.76 13.09
C LYS A 135 -21.70 0.69 12.02
N LEU A 136 -21.58 1.07 10.75
CA LEU A 136 -21.64 0.14 9.62
C LEU A 136 -20.25 -0.41 9.25
N GLY A 137 -19.20 0.04 9.96
CA GLY A 137 -17.80 -0.31 9.67
C GLY A 137 -17.18 0.49 8.51
N ASN A 138 -17.86 1.54 8.02
CA ASN A 138 -17.27 2.41 7.02
C ASN A 138 -16.25 3.33 7.66
N LEU A 139 -15.12 3.52 6.99
CA LEU A 139 -14.08 4.45 7.40
C LEU A 139 -14.25 5.78 6.66
N TRP A 140 -14.45 6.84 7.43
CA TRP A 140 -14.52 8.21 6.98
C TRP A 140 -13.15 8.88 7.12
N VAL A 141 -12.65 9.44 6.04
CA VAL A 141 -11.32 10.07 5.97
C VAL A 141 -11.49 11.51 5.53
N GLY A 142 -11.30 12.43 6.47
CA GLY A 142 -11.33 13.86 6.22
C GLY A 142 -9.98 14.38 5.75
N LEU A 143 -9.96 15.09 4.63
CA LEU A 143 -8.76 15.60 4.00
C LEU A 143 -8.67 17.12 4.05
N LYS A 144 -7.46 17.64 3.87
CA LYS A 144 -7.19 19.08 3.83
C LYS A 144 -7.79 19.75 2.59
N ASP A 145 -7.98 19.02 1.51
CA ASP A 145 -8.61 19.50 0.28
C ASP A 145 -10.12 19.75 0.40
N GLY A 146 -10.71 19.42 1.55
CA GLY A 146 -12.15 19.55 1.82
C GLY A 146 -12.97 18.30 1.49
N MET A 147 -12.33 17.24 1.01
CA MET A 147 -13.04 15.99 0.76
C MET A 147 -13.19 15.18 2.04
N LEU A 148 -14.38 14.70 2.30
CA LEU A 148 -14.66 13.66 3.28
C LEU A 148 -14.92 12.36 2.54
N ARG A 149 -13.91 11.51 2.43
CA ARG A 149 -13.95 10.24 1.71
C ARG A 149 -14.49 9.12 2.57
N MET A 150 -15.20 8.18 1.95
CA MET A 150 -15.71 6.99 2.59
C MET A 150 -15.13 5.72 1.95
N TYR A 151 -14.72 4.81 2.79
CA TYR A 151 -14.30 3.45 2.45
C TYR A 151 -15.16 2.46 3.23
N ASP A 152 -15.49 1.31 2.63
CA ASP A 152 -16.26 0.27 3.34
C ASP A 152 -15.40 -0.49 4.36
N ALA A 153 -16.00 -1.49 5.01
CA ALA A 153 -15.33 -2.33 6.00
C ALA A 153 -14.09 -3.05 5.44
N ASP A 154 -14.08 -3.37 4.15
CA ASP A 154 -12.96 -3.99 3.46
C ASP A 154 -11.93 -2.96 2.96
N LYS A 155 -12.13 -1.68 3.30
CA LYS A 155 -11.30 -0.54 2.89
C LYS A 155 -11.36 -0.24 1.38
N ALA A 156 -12.42 -0.70 0.70
CA ALA A 156 -12.69 -0.33 -0.68
C ALA A 156 -13.30 1.07 -0.74
N TYR A 157 -12.75 1.92 -1.64
CA TYR A 157 -13.23 3.29 -1.83
C TYR A 157 -14.64 3.33 -2.39
N LYS A 158 -15.55 4.07 -1.74
CA LYS A 158 -16.95 4.26 -2.16
C LYS A 158 -17.24 5.63 -2.75
N GLY A 159 -16.43 6.61 -2.45
CA GLY A 159 -16.64 7.98 -2.89
C GLY A 159 -16.35 8.98 -1.78
N TYR A 160 -16.84 10.18 -1.95
CA TYR A 160 -16.77 11.27 -0.97
C TYR A 160 -18.17 11.86 -0.74
N LEU A 161 -18.37 12.47 0.42
CA LEU A 161 -19.61 13.16 0.74
C LEU A 161 -19.75 14.44 -0.12
N THR A 162 -20.79 14.49 -0.90
CA THR A 162 -21.11 15.65 -1.77
C THR A 162 -21.97 16.70 -1.04
N GLU A 163 -22.08 17.89 -1.60
CA GLU A 163 -22.99 18.96 -1.09
C GLU A 163 -24.45 18.53 -1.04
N SER A 164 -24.86 17.62 -1.92
CA SER A 164 -26.21 17.04 -1.92
C SER A 164 -26.43 16.00 -0.82
N GLY A 165 -25.39 15.66 -0.05
CA GLY A 165 -25.46 14.65 1.00
C GLY A 165 -25.36 13.21 0.49
N ILE A 166 -24.94 12.99 -0.74
CA ILE A 166 -24.75 11.66 -1.32
C ILE A 166 -23.26 11.32 -1.31
N VAL A 167 -22.94 10.09 -0.93
CA VAL A 167 -21.58 9.56 -1.12
C VAL A 167 -21.47 9.07 -2.56
N SER A 168 -20.58 9.71 -3.32
CA SER A 168 -20.40 9.45 -4.74
C SER A 168 -18.95 9.67 -5.16
N THR A 169 -18.56 9.07 -6.27
CA THR A 169 -17.27 9.33 -6.93
C THR A 169 -17.30 10.55 -7.85
N THR A 170 -18.48 11.14 -8.05
CA THR A 170 -18.73 12.33 -8.88
C THR A 170 -19.61 13.33 -8.13
N GLY A 171 -19.58 14.59 -8.55
CA GLY A 171 -20.37 15.68 -7.96
C GLY A 171 -19.49 16.68 -7.22
N THR A 172 -20.11 17.73 -6.69
CA THR A 172 -19.42 18.77 -5.93
C THR A 172 -19.14 18.27 -4.51
N PRO A 173 -17.87 18.21 -4.08
CA PRO A 173 -17.52 17.84 -2.70
C PRO A 173 -18.16 18.80 -1.69
N MET A 174 -18.42 18.31 -0.47
CA MET A 174 -18.74 19.17 0.64
C MET A 174 -17.56 20.12 0.90
N LEU A 175 -17.80 21.42 0.91
CA LEU A 175 -16.77 22.45 1.05
C LEU A 175 -16.21 22.51 2.46
N GLY A 176 -14.97 22.99 2.59
CA GLY A 176 -14.26 23.23 3.84
C GLY A 176 -13.29 22.12 4.23
N THR A 177 -12.09 22.50 4.68
CA THR A 177 -11.11 21.55 5.20
C THR A 177 -11.69 20.83 6.40
N VAL A 178 -11.73 19.49 6.35
CA VAL A 178 -12.29 18.66 7.43
C VAL A 178 -11.24 18.50 8.53
N TYR A 179 -11.57 18.92 9.75
CA TYR A 179 -10.67 18.83 10.90
C TYR A 179 -11.06 17.74 11.88
N PHE A 180 -12.34 17.41 11.95
CA PHE A 180 -12.82 16.39 12.86
C PHE A 180 -14.10 15.75 12.33
N VAL A 181 -14.23 14.44 12.55
CA VAL A 181 -15.43 13.66 12.20
C VAL A 181 -15.74 12.72 13.35
N ILE A 182 -16.99 12.61 13.73
CA ILE A 182 -17.47 11.66 14.73
C ILE A 182 -18.88 11.21 14.39
N GLN A 183 -19.21 9.96 14.70
CA GLN A 183 -20.59 9.48 14.70
C GLN A 183 -21.13 9.46 16.13
N ASP A 184 -22.31 10.03 16.33
CA ASP A 184 -22.98 10.00 17.62
C ASP A 184 -23.75 8.69 17.88
N SER A 185 -24.35 8.58 19.06
CA SER A 185 -25.14 7.41 19.48
C SER A 185 -26.36 7.15 18.59
N LYS A 186 -26.87 8.19 17.92
CA LYS A 186 -28.04 8.13 17.01
C LYS A 186 -27.63 7.81 15.56
N GLY A 187 -26.33 7.64 15.29
CA GLY A 187 -25.83 7.36 13.95
C GLY A 187 -25.60 8.60 13.08
N ILE A 188 -25.77 9.80 13.65
CA ILE A 188 -25.53 11.07 12.93
C ILE A 188 -24.04 11.32 12.87
N ILE A 189 -23.53 11.68 11.70
CA ILE A 189 -22.13 12.06 11.52
C ILE A 189 -22.00 13.57 11.67
N TRP A 190 -21.14 13.99 12.59
CA TRP A 190 -20.80 15.38 12.84
C TRP A 190 -19.44 15.68 12.27
N ILE A 191 -19.34 16.74 11.46
CA ILE A 191 -18.16 17.10 10.70
C ILE A 191 -17.80 18.54 11.04
N ALA A 192 -16.66 18.73 11.70
CA ALA A 192 -16.12 20.06 11.97
C ALA A 192 -15.18 20.46 10.83
N THR A 193 -15.42 21.64 10.27
CA THR A 193 -14.66 22.15 9.13
C THR A 193 -14.02 23.50 9.44
N LYS A 194 -12.99 23.85 8.67
CA LYS A 194 -12.45 25.19 8.62
C LYS A 194 -13.11 25.93 7.45
N GLY A 195 -13.94 26.90 7.78
CA GLY A 195 -14.59 27.76 6.80
C GLY A 195 -16.11 27.57 6.70
N ASP A 196 -16.62 26.34 6.92
CA ASP A 196 -18.06 26.02 6.79
C ASP A 196 -18.72 25.62 8.12
N GLY A 197 -18.04 25.88 9.26
CA GLY A 197 -18.57 25.61 10.59
C GLY A 197 -18.72 24.11 10.89
N LEU A 198 -19.83 23.74 11.53
CA LEU A 198 -20.17 22.37 11.90
C LEU A 198 -21.27 21.83 11.00
N VAL A 199 -21.01 20.70 10.37
CA VAL A 199 -22.01 20.02 9.52
C VAL A 199 -22.55 18.79 10.23
N ARG A 200 -23.86 18.69 10.30
CA ARG A 200 -24.63 17.54 10.79
C ARG A 200 -25.10 16.75 9.57
N ALA A 201 -24.65 15.52 9.43
CA ALA A 201 -25.06 14.60 8.36
C ALA A 201 -25.92 13.48 8.97
N GLU A 202 -27.23 13.58 8.79
CA GLU A 202 -28.20 12.60 9.24
C GLU A 202 -28.45 11.56 8.18
N PRO A 203 -28.25 10.24 8.45
CA PRO A 203 -28.44 9.21 7.45
C PRO A 203 -29.90 9.16 6.98
N THR A 204 -30.13 9.15 5.69
CA THR A 204 -31.43 8.99 5.03
C THR A 204 -31.62 7.63 4.41
N SER A 205 -30.56 6.81 4.39
CA SER A 205 -30.58 5.45 3.88
C SER A 205 -29.85 4.49 4.86
N SER A 206 -30.28 3.26 4.91
CA SER A 206 -29.67 2.23 5.77
C SER A 206 -28.29 1.75 5.29
N ASN A 207 -27.92 2.02 4.04
CA ASN A 207 -26.65 1.61 3.45
C ASN A 207 -25.50 2.63 3.66
N GLY A 208 -25.77 3.74 4.36
CA GLY A 208 -24.77 4.76 4.65
C GLY A 208 -24.33 5.60 3.44
N MET A 209 -25.07 5.59 2.34
CA MET A 209 -24.69 6.30 1.12
C MET A 209 -25.39 7.64 0.95
N SER A 210 -26.38 7.99 1.78
CA SER A 210 -27.19 9.18 1.64
C SER A 210 -27.49 9.82 2.99
N TYR A 211 -27.36 11.17 3.06
CA TYR A 211 -27.44 11.97 4.28
C TYR A 211 -28.19 13.27 4.02
N LYS A 212 -28.96 13.71 5.00
CA LYS A 212 -29.49 15.07 5.07
C LYS A 212 -28.47 15.94 5.79
N LEU A 213 -27.94 16.95 5.10
CA LEU A 213 -26.96 17.87 5.66
C LEU A 213 -27.63 19.08 6.30
N THR A 214 -27.18 19.47 7.49
CA THR A 214 -27.54 20.73 8.17
C THR A 214 -26.24 21.40 8.63
N ARG A 215 -26.06 22.68 8.30
CA ARG A 215 -24.87 23.45 8.64
C ARG A 215 -25.17 24.42 9.76
N TYR A 216 -24.21 24.53 10.68
CA TYR A 216 -24.18 25.46 11.79
C TYR A 216 -22.94 26.33 11.64
N LEU A 217 -23.13 27.60 11.29
CA LEU A 217 -22.05 28.58 11.07
C LEU A 217 -21.72 29.30 12.38
#